data_e0efc1f1d990d810702091c5ed39e988
#
_entry.id   e0efc1f1d990d810702091c5ed39e988
#
_cell.length_a   1.000
_cell.length_b   1.000
_cell.length_c   1.000
_cell.angle_alpha   90.00
_cell.angle_beta   90.00
_cell.angle_gamma   90.00
#
_symmetry.space_group_name_H-M   'P 1'
#
loop_
_entity.id
_entity.type
_entity.pdbx_description
1 polymer ?
#
loop_
_entity_poly.entity_id
_entity_poly.type
_entity_poly.pdbx_seq_one_letter_code
_entity_poly.pdbx_strand_id
1 'polypeptide(L)'
;MRLAFSIKLCSSALALLLASTAVIAAPQTYLTVYGEPAKYPAGFSHFDYANPNAPKGGSLRRSAIEIGRFDHVLPYIDKGIGVSQVDGWLYAPLAQRSLDEPYTVYGLVAEKMERADDGLSLRFYLNPKARFADGTPITAEDVRYSFDLLMTQGSLRFRTLFADVKHVEVEGERQVRFDFSSNENRTLPLDIATLPVFPEHWWKTRDFANGGGYEAPLGSGPYKVSKIDSGSTITFTRDPDWWGKDLPVSRGLYNFDHLSLEYFGDTEVARQVLRGGAYDFNREFSATGYSIGYNGPALDDGRLQRAHLAKEMPQPAQGYVFNVQKPMFKDRRVRQALAMLWDFEWANRQMMRNLYIRQQSYFSNSPLAASQLPTQEELAILEPLRDQVPAEVFTQVFKAPVTDGSGMIRDKQLQALALLEAAGWKPKGDKLVNADGEPLEFTFLNAQPGLERLLLPYKRNLAQIGITLNIRRIDSSQYVNRMMARDYDMIVVGFPVTTSPGLELYNYFGSQAAYDPGANNYMVLKDPAVDTLISGLVKATTQAQMLTYAHALDRVLQWNYLWIPNYYPPGTSAAWWNRFGRPAIEAKNDEALETWWEISPTPLTNEQMNAELKKRGGTR
;
A
#
# COMPACT_ATOMS: atom_id res chain seq x y z
N MET A 1 53.46 -71.29 -38.84
CA MET A 1 53.43 -71.43 -37.38
C MET A 1 53.48 -70.06 -36.76
N ARG A 2 52.34 -69.47 -36.42
CA ARG A 2 52.10 -68.33 -35.50
C ARG A 2 50.58 -68.22 -35.29
N LEU A 3 50.13 -68.63 -34.13
CA LEU A 3 48.74 -68.44 -33.67
C LEU A 3 48.48 -66.96 -33.44
N ALA A 4 47.38 -66.45 -33.95
CA ALA A 4 46.81 -65.15 -33.60
C ALA A 4 45.59 -65.39 -32.71
N PHE A 5 45.64 -64.88 -31.46
CA PHE A 5 44.54 -64.87 -30.49
C PHE A 5 43.71 -63.60 -30.72
N SER A 6 42.46 -63.77 -31.09
CA SER A 6 41.48 -62.64 -31.16
C SER A 6 40.81 -62.49 -29.85
N ILE A 7 41.02 -61.34 -29.17
CA ILE A 7 40.29 -60.91 -27.96
C ILE A 7 39.07 -60.10 -28.41
N LYS A 8 37.87 -60.64 -28.16
CA LYS A 8 36.64 -59.90 -28.30
C LYS A 8 36.42 -59.02 -27.02
N LEU A 9 36.53 -57.72 -27.18
CA LEU A 9 36.07 -56.75 -26.15
C LEU A 9 34.56 -56.70 -26.19
N CYS A 10 33.91 -57.15 -25.12
CA CYS A 10 32.49 -56.82 -24.82
C CYS A 10 32.44 -55.44 -24.17
N SER A 11 31.94 -54.42 -24.91
CA SER A 11 31.66 -53.12 -24.38
C SER A 11 30.28 -53.13 -23.70
N SER A 12 30.26 -53.28 -22.39
CA SER A 12 29.03 -53.07 -21.58
C SER A 12 28.83 -51.56 -21.37
N ALA A 13 27.90 -50.96 -22.12
CA ALA A 13 27.46 -49.60 -21.89
C ALA A 13 26.60 -49.57 -20.63
N LEU A 14 27.15 -49.10 -19.54
CA LEU A 14 26.42 -48.78 -18.29
C LEU A 14 25.73 -47.45 -18.47
N ALA A 15 24.44 -47.44 -18.82
CA ALA A 15 23.61 -46.25 -18.83
C ALA A 15 23.35 -45.82 -17.38
N LEU A 16 24.08 -44.81 -16.89
CA LEU A 16 23.72 -44.09 -15.67
C LEU A 16 22.44 -43.28 -15.95
N LEU A 17 21.31 -43.76 -15.47
CA LEU A 17 20.11 -42.95 -15.26
C LEU A 17 20.43 -41.98 -14.13
N LEU A 18 20.78 -40.73 -14.46
CA LEU A 18 20.72 -39.60 -13.56
C LEU A 18 19.23 -39.31 -13.30
N ALA A 19 18.69 -39.95 -12.29
CA ALA A 19 17.45 -39.46 -11.68
C ALA A 19 17.79 -38.10 -11.08
N SER A 20 17.40 -37.02 -11.75
CA SER A 20 17.36 -35.69 -11.17
C SER A 20 16.31 -35.76 -10.06
N THR A 21 16.75 -36.01 -8.83
CA THR A 21 15.94 -35.75 -7.65
C THR A 21 15.74 -34.24 -7.63
N ALA A 22 14.53 -33.78 -7.98
CA ALA A 22 14.11 -32.43 -7.69
C ALA A 22 14.36 -32.22 -6.20
N VAL A 23 15.25 -31.30 -5.87
CA VAL A 23 15.48 -30.87 -4.48
C VAL A 23 14.26 -30.04 -4.12
N ILE A 24 13.26 -30.66 -3.53
CA ILE A 24 12.12 -29.94 -2.97
C ILE A 24 12.67 -29.10 -1.83
N ALA A 25 12.50 -27.79 -1.90
CA ALA A 25 12.91 -26.89 -0.83
C ALA A 25 12.26 -27.33 0.49
N ALA A 26 13.04 -27.53 1.55
CA ALA A 26 12.51 -27.98 2.83
C ALA A 26 11.48 -26.94 3.37
N PRO A 27 10.38 -27.39 4.00
CA PRO A 27 9.36 -26.48 4.56
C PRO A 27 9.97 -25.46 5.52
N GLN A 28 9.71 -24.16 5.28
CA GLN A 28 10.25 -23.04 6.05
C GLN A 28 9.21 -22.42 6.98
N THR A 29 9.65 -21.78 8.06
CA THR A 29 8.78 -21.02 8.98
C THR A 29 8.39 -19.64 8.45
N TYR A 30 8.90 -19.25 7.30
CA TYR A 30 8.62 -18.00 6.61
C TYR A 30 8.51 -18.23 5.10
N LEU A 31 7.93 -17.25 4.41
CA LEU A 31 7.85 -17.22 2.95
C LEU A 31 8.21 -15.82 2.47
N THR A 32 9.10 -15.74 1.46
CA THR A 32 9.51 -14.48 0.81
C THR A 32 9.07 -14.46 -0.65
N VAL A 33 8.85 -13.27 -1.19
CA VAL A 33 8.47 -13.10 -2.61
C VAL A 33 9.56 -13.65 -3.54
N TYR A 34 10.83 -13.37 -3.22
CA TYR A 34 11.97 -13.65 -4.11
C TYR A 34 12.84 -14.82 -3.63
N GLY A 35 12.45 -15.56 -2.59
CA GLY A 35 13.25 -16.65 -2.04
C GLY A 35 14.51 -16.22 -1.30
N GLU A 36 14.68 -14.93 -1.02
CA GLU A 36 15.80 -14.40 -0.24
C GLU A 36 15.65 -14.75 1.25
N PRO A 37 16.77 -14.80 2.02
CA PRO A 37 16.68 -15.03 3.45
C PRO A 37 15.82 -13.96 4.14
N ALA A 38 14.90 -14.39 5.00
CA ALA A 38 14.08 -13.51 5.79
C ALA A 38 14.91 -12.74 6.85
N LYS A 39 14.49 -11.53 7.19
CA LYS A 39 15.09 -10.74 8.26
C LYS A 39 15.09 -11.49 9.60
N TYR A 40 13.99 -12.19 9.89
CA TYR A 40 13.85 -12.99 11.11
C TYR A 40 14.05 -14.47 10.78
N PRO A 41 15.24 -15.06 11.09
CA PRO A 41 15.52 -16.46 10.79
C PRO A 41 14.69 -17.40 11.66
N ALA A 42 14.66 -18.69 11.29
CA ALA A 42 14.01 -19.71 12.10
C ALA A 42 14.48 -19.68 13.56
N GLY A 43 13.52 -19.66 14.49
CA GLY A 43 13.81 -19.59 15.93
C GLY A 43 13.99 -18.17 16.48
N PHE A 44 13.70 -17.12 15.72
CA PHE A 44 13.65 -15.76 16.28
C PHE A 44 12.68 -15.68 17.46
N SER A 45 12.90 -14.74 18.37
CA SER A 45 12.13 -14.67 19.63
C SER A 45 10.89 -13.75 19.54
N HIS A 46 10.99 -12.65 18.82
CA HIS A 46 9.94 -11.65 18.58
C HIS A 46 10.39 -10.71 17.46
N PHE A 47 9.48 -9.95 16.89
CA PHE A 47 9.79 -8.87 15.96
C PHE A 47 10.52 -7.72 16.67
N ASP A 48 11.49 -7.07 16.02
CA ASP A 48 12.28 -5.96 16.58
C ASP A 48 11.40 -4.78 17.03
N TYR A 49 10.28 -4.55 16.33
CA TYR A 49 9.32 -3.50 16.62
C TYR A 49 8.30 -3.87 17.73
N ALA A 50 8.49 -4.99 18.40
CA ALA A 50 7.63 -5.44 19.50
C ALA A 50 8.43 -5.54 20.80
N ASN A 51 7.88 -5.05 21.92
CA ASN A 51 8.46 -5.23 23.23
C ASN A 51 7.95 -6.56 23.85
N PRO A 52 8.77 -7.62 23.93
CA PRO A 52 8.32 -8.91 24.48
C PRO A 52 7.89 -8.84 25.95
N ASN A 53 8.31 -7.79 26.67
CA ASN A 53 7.99 -7.55 28.06
C ASN A 53 6.88 -6.50 28.25
N ALA A 54 6.19 -6.10 27.17
CA ALA A 54 5.07 -5.16 27.27
C ALA A 54 4.00 -5.71 28.22
N PRO A 55 3.56 -4.92 29.22
CA PRO A 55 2.53 -5.38 30.14
C PRO A 55 1.22 -5.60 29.38
N LYS A 56 0.52 -6.67 29.76
CA LYS A 56 -0.83 -6.95 29.28
C LYS A 56 -1.84 -6.29 30.19
N GLY A 57 -2.89 -5.72 29.64
CA GLY A 57 -3.97 -5.08 30.39
C GLY A 57 -4.43 -3.77 29.81
N GLY A 58 -5.45 -3.19 30.44
CA GLY A 58 -5.99 -1.90 30.07
C GLY A 58 -6.82 -1.88 28.77
N SER A 59 -7.02 -0.69 28.23
CA SER A 59 -7.90 -0.49 27.07
C SER A 59 -7.37 0.54 26.10
N LEU A 60 -7.67 0.33 24.81
CA LEU A 60 -7.50 1.32 23.75
C LEU A 60 -8.84 1.52 23.02
N ARG A 61 -9.37 2.73 23.06
CA ARG A 61 -10.55 3.16 22.30
C ARG A 61 -10.05 4.06 21.18
N ARG A 62 -10.35 3.71 19.95
CA ARG A 62 -9.92 4.50 18.79
C ARG A 62 -11.09 4.84 17.85
N SER A 63 -10.96 5.91 17.09
CA SER A 63 -11.88 6.14 15.98
C SER A 63 -11.70 5.07 14.90
N ALA A 64 -12.81 4.64 14.32
CA ALA A 64 -12.79 3.90 13.07
C ALA A 64 -12.23 4.78 11.93
N ILE A 65 -11.77 4.14 10.86
CA ILE A 65 -11.28 4.84 9.65
C ILE A 65 -12.48 5.28 8.80
N GLU A 66 -13.50 4.45 8.76
CA GLU A 66 -14.74 4.71 8.02
C GLU A 66 -15.57 5.80 8.72
N ILE A 67 -16.14 6.68 7.91
CA ILE A 67 -17.08 7.72 8.38
C ILE A 67 -18.49 7.15 8.35
N GLY A 68 -19.26 7.39 9.40
CA GLY A 68 -20.66 6.96 9.49
C GLY A 68 -20.87 5.84 10.49
N ARG A 69 -21.37 4.73 10.05
CA ARG A 69 -21.74 3.57 10.87
C ARG A 69 -21.32 2.30 10.12
N PHE A 70 -21.05 1.24 10.85
CA PHE A 70 -20.89 -0.08 10.22
C PHE A 70 -22.24 -0.81 10.17
N ASP A 71 -22.42 -1.67 9.17
CA ASP A 71 -23.63 -2.46 8.95
C ASP A 71 -23.49 -3.91 9.46
N HIS A 72 -22.25 -4.39 9.49
CA HIS A 72 -21.88 -5.75 9.90
C HIS A 72 -20.39 -5.82 10.32
N VAL A 73 -20.00 -6.94 10.93
CA VAL A 73 -18.63 -7.09 11.47
C VAL A 73 -17.60 -7.46 10.39
N LEU A 74 -18.00 -8.13 9.30
CA LEU A 74 -17.07 -8.71 8.33
C LEU A 74 -16.59 -7.69 7.26
N PRO A 75 -15.29 -7.45 7.08
CA PRO A 75 -14.77 -6.56 6.01
C PRO A 75 -14.56 -7.28 4.68
N TYR A 76 -15.03 -8.51 4.53
CA TYR A 76 -14.66 -9.39 3.42
C TYR A 76 -15.69 -9.43 2.28
N ILE A 77 -16.76 -8.66 2.37
CA ILE A 77 -17.85 -8.60 1.38
C ILE A 77 -18.02 -7.19 0.83
N ASP A 78 -18.69 -7.06 -0.34
CA ASP A 78 -18.93 -5.75 -0.98
C ASP A 78 -20.21 -5.05 -0.52
N LYS A 79 -21.10 -5.75 0.19
CA LYS A 79 -22.39 -5.21 0.62
C LYS A 79 -22.28 -4.55 1.99
N GLY A 80 -22.69 -3.28 2.08
CA GLY A 80 -22.65 -2.52 3.33
C GLY A 80 -21.24 -2.09 3.76
N ILE A 81 -21.14 -1.63 5.00
CA ILE A 81 -19.87 -1.19 5.61
C ILE A 81 -19.47 -2.19 6.69
N GLY A 82 -18.42 -2.95 6.45
CA GLY A 82 -17.82 -3.87 7.42
C GLY A 82 -16.80 -3.16 8.32
N VAL A 83 -16.46 -3.80 9.43
CA VAL A 83 -15.43 -3.32 10.37
C VAL A 83 -14.05 -3.68 9.84
N SER A 84 -13.36 -2.74 9.17
CA SER A 84 -12.11 -3.02 8.45
C SER A 84 -10.93 -3.41 9.36
N GLN A 85 -10.93 -2.99 10.62
CA GLN A 85 -9.83 -3.23 11.56
C GLN A 85 -9.85 -4.58 12.27
N VAL A 86 -10.74 -5.51 11.87
CA VAL A 86 -10.82 -6.84 12.49
C VAL A 86 -9.79 -7.85 11.94
N ASP A 87 -9.15 -7.52 10.82
CA ASP A 87 -8.10 -8.36 10.24
C ASP A 87 -6.96 -8.59 11.25
N GLY A 88 -6.60 -9.85 11.47
CA GLY A 88 -5.57 -10.25 12.43
C GLY A 88 -6.01 -10.19 13.91
N TRP A 89 -7.09 -9.48 14.26
CA TRP A 89 -7.61 -9.47 15.62
C TRP A 89 -8.60 -10.61 15.86
N LEU A 90 -9.55 -10.77 14.94
CA LEU A 90 -10.62 -11.75 15.05
C LEU A 90 -10.27 -13.08 14.40
N TYR A 91 -9.64 -13.05 13.22
CA TYR A 91 -9.23 -14.23 12.47
C TYR A 91 -7.72 -14.26 12.31
N ALA A 92 -7.09 -15.32 12.80
CA ALA A 92 -5.68 -15.57 12.58
C ALA A 92 -5.46 -16.00 11.11
N PRO A 93 -4.54 -15.35 10.36
CA PRO A 93 -4.17 -15.79 9.02
C PRO A 93 -3.27 -17.03 9.05
N LEU A 94 -3.07 -17.66 7.89
CA LEU A 94 -2.10 -18.75 7.76
C LEU A 94 -0.70 -18.30 8.17
N ALA A 95 -0.28 -17.11 7.75
CA ALA A 95 0.98 -16.48 8.15
C ALA A 95 0.77 -14.97 8.32
N GLN A 96 1.59 -14.36 9.16
CA GLN A 96 1.54 -12.93 9.50
C GLN A 96 2.60 -12.15 8.71
N ARG A 97 2.22 -11.00 8.14
CA ARG A 97 3.17 -10.04 7.55
C ARG A 97 4.00 -9.39 8.65
N SER A 98 5.29 -9.18 8.38
CA SER A 98 6.11 -8.29 9.18
C SER A 98 5.81 -6.83 8.83
N LEU A 99 5.82 -5.96 9.85
CA LEU A 99 5.61 -4.52 9.68
C LEU A 99 6.91 -3.74 9.40
N ASP A 100 8.03 -4.44 9.28
CA ASP A 100 9.34 -3.87 8.94
C ASP A 100 10.07 -4.61 7.81
N GLU A 101 9.38 -5.58 7.18
CA GLU A 101 9.89 -6.39 6.07
C GLU A 101 8.74 -6.69 5.08
N PRO A 102 8.58 -5.88 4.02
CA PRO A 102 7.37 -5.90 3.20
C PRO A 102 7.21 -7.14 2.31
N TYR A 103 8.29 -7.90 2.07
CA TYR A 103 8.32 -9.01 1.12
C TYR A 103 8.24 -10.38 1.79
N THR A 104 7.93 -10.43 3.07
CA THR A 104 8.00 -11.66 3.88
C THR A 104 6.77 -11.82 4.76
N VAL A 105 6.35 -13.08 4.91
CA VAL A 105 5.36 -13.53 5.91
C VAL A 105 5.94 -14.62 6.77
N TYR A 106 5.48 -14.71 8.00
CA TYR A 106 5.95 -15.63 9.03
C TYR A 106 4.80 -16.50 9.52
N GLY A 107 5.07 -17.79 9.69
CA GLY A 107 4.04 -18.76 10.05
C GLY A 107 3.28 -18.43 11.33
N LEU A 108 1.96 -18.61 11.29
CA LEU A 108 1.04 -18.45 12.43
C LEU A 108 0.11 -19.67 12.51
N VAL A 109 -1.05 -19.70 11.82
CA VAL A 109 -1.88 -20.90 11.70
C VAL A 109 -1.12 -22.01 10.96
N ALA A 110 -0.35 -21.66 9.92
CA ALA A 110 0.63 -22.55 9.33
C ALA A 110 1.97 -22.38 10.05
N GLU A 111 2.51 -23.43 10.66
CA GLU A 111 3.84 -23.40 11.26
C GLU A 111 4.97 -23.45 10.23
N LYS A 112 4.70 -24.03 9.06
CA LYS A 112 5.64 -24.12 7.93
C LYS A 112 4.93 -23.95 6.60
N MET A 113 5.69 -23.48 5.62
CA MET A 113 5.27 -23.25 4.23
C MET A 113 6.32 -23.80 3.29
N GLU A 114 5.89 -24.34 2.14
CA GLU A 114 6.76 -24.93 1.13
C GLU A 114 6.28 -24.49 -0.25
N ARG A 115 7.10 -23.69 -0.93
CA ARG A 115 6.87 -23.29 -2.31
C ARG A 115 7.60 -24.25 -3.24
N ALA A 116 6.93 -24.74 -4.27
CA ALA A 116 7.59 -25.54 -5.30
C ALA A 116 8.63 -24.72 -6.08
N ASP A 117 9.69 -25.37 -6.57
CA ASP A 117 10.78 -24.71 -7.30
C ASP A 117 10.30 -24.02 -8.59
N ASP A 118 9.30 -24.58 -9.25
CA ASP A 118 8.65 -23.98 -10.43
C ASP A 118 7.71 -22.80 -10.10
N GLY A 119 7.48 -22.55 -8.80
CA GLY A 119 6.59 -21.51 -8.30
C GLY A 119 5.11 -21.76 -8.56
N LEU A 120 4.72 -22.96 -9.03
CA LEU A 120 3.33 -23.28 -9.41
C LEU A 120 2.52 -23.94 -8.30
N SER A 121 3.09 -24.13 -7.12
CA SER A 121 2.32 -24.53 -5.94
C SER A 121 2.90 -24.01 -4.63
N LEU A 122 2.03 -23.93 -3.62
CA LEU A 122 2.36 -23.55 -2.26
C LEU A 122 1.62 -24.48 -1.29
N ARG A 123 2.40 -25.13 -0.41
CA ARG A 123 1.87 -26.03 0.63
C ARG A 123 2.01 -25.41 2.00
N PHE A 124 1.00 -25.56 2.82
CA PHE A 124 0.97 -25.14 4.21
C PHE A 124 0.87 -26.36 5.14
N TYR A 125 1.66 -26.33 6.21
CA TYR A 125 1.66 -27.29 7.30
C TYR A 125 1.10 -26.60 8.54
N LEU A 126 -0.12 -26.95 8.97
CA LEU A 126 -0.83 -26.26 10.03
C LEU A 126 -0.26 -26.59 11.41
N ASN A 127 -0.19 -25.58 12.27
CA ASN A 127 0.25 -25.71 13.64
C ASN A 127 -0.74 -26.57 14.45
N PRO A 128 -0.30 -27.65 15.09
CA PRO A 128 -1.18 -28.55 15.84
C PRO A 128 -1.87 -27.88 17.05
N LYS A 129 -1.41 -26.71 17.47
CA LYS A 129 -2.03 -25.91 18.54
C LYS A 129 -3.11 -24.95 18.02
N ALA A 130 -3.16 -24.70 16.69
CA ALA A 130 -4.09 -23.76 16.12
C ALA A 130 -5.54 -24.21 16.34
N ARG A 131 -6.37 -23.30 16.89
CA ARG A 131 -7.77 -23.57 17.21
C ARG A 131 -8.62 -22.31 17.14
N PHE A 132 -9.90 -22.51 16.94
CA PHE A 132 -10.91 -21.46 17.06
C PHE A 132 -11.18 -21.12 18.54
N ALA A 133 -11.90 -20.03 18.77
CA ALA A 133 -12.18 -19.53 20.11
C ALA A 133 -13.15 -20.40 20.93
N ASP A 134 -13.83 -21.37 20.31
CA ASP A 134 -14.62 -22.42 20.96
C ASP A 134 -13.80 -23.67 21.32
N GLY A 135 -12.51 -23.68 20.98
CA GLY A 135 -11.58 -24.76 21.25
C GLY A 135 -11.47 -25.81 20.14
N THR A 136 -12.28 -25.73 19.07
CA THR A 136 -12.18 -26.66 17.94
C THR A 136 -10.86 -26.45 17.18
N PRO A 137 -10.16 -27.53 16.77
CA PRO A 137 -8.93 -27.41 15.99
C PRO A 137 -9.18 -26.74 14.62
N ILE A 138 -8.20 -25.96 14.15
CA ILE A 138 -8.19 -25.49 12.75
C ILE A 138 -7.63 -26.60 11.88
N THR A 139 -8.36 -26.96 10.83
CA THR A 139 -8.02 -28.03 9.90
C THR A 139 -7.72 -27.51 8.49
N ALA A 140 -7.13 -28.35 7.66
CA ALA A 140 -6.92 -28.04 6.24
C ALA A 140 -8.23 -27.83 5.47
N GLU A 141 -9.32 -28.47 5.91
CA GLU A 141 -10.67 -28.26 5.37
C GLU A 141 -11.18 -26.84 5.68
N ASP A 142 -10.92 -26.30 6.89
CA ASP A 142 -11.29 -24.91 7.20
C ASP A 142 -10.52 -23.92 6.30
N VAL A 143 -9.28 -24.21 5.94
CA VAL A 143 -8.49 -23.38 5.02
C VAL A 143 -9.08 -23.42 3.62
N ARG A 144 -9.38 -24.61 3.08
CA ARG A 144 -10.02 -24.76 1.78
C ARG A 144 -11.40 -24.09 1.77
N TYR A 145 -12.20 -24.32 2.79
CA TYR A 145 -13.50 -23.69 2.97
C TYR A 145 -13.40 -22.17 2.98
N SER A 146 -12.41 -21.60 3.68
CA SER A 146 -12.18 -20.15 3.74
C SER A 146 -11.88 -19.55 2.37
N PHE A 147 -11.04 -20.22 1.60
CA PHE A 147 -10.76 -19.84 0.22
C PHE A 147 -12.02 -19.88 -0.65
N ASP A 148 -12.74 -21.01 -0.65
CA ASP A 148 -13.97 -21.20 -1.42
C ASP A 148 -15.04 -20.17 -1.04
N LEU A 149 -15.17 -19.86 0.26
CA LEU A 149 -16.11 -18.86 0.78
C LEU A 149 -15.80 -17.47 0.25
N LEU A 150 -14.53 -17.05 0.27
CA LEU A 150 -14.10 -15.76 -0.28
C LEU A 150 -14.27 -15.69 -1.80
N MET A 151 -14.00 -16.77 -2.52
CA MET A 151 -14.17 -16.82 -3.97
C MET A 151 -15.63 -16.78 -4.42
N THR A 152 -16.53 -17.35 -3.62
CA THR A 152 -17.96 -17.47 -3.99
C THR A 152 -18.83 -16.36 -3.40
N GLN A 153 -18.58 -15.95 -2.16
CA GLN A 153 -19.41 -15.01 -1.40
C GLN A 153 -18.64 -13.75 -0.96
N GLY A 154 -17.31 -13.74 -1.07
CA GLY A 154 -16.47 -12.60 -0.74
C GLY A 154 -16.54 -11.49 -1.77
N SER A 155 -15.89 -10.37 -1.46
CA SER A 155 -15.80 -9.21 -2.35
C SER A 155 -15.10 -9.54 -3.67
N LEU A 156 -15.41 -8.77 -4.72
CA LEU A 156 -14.81 -8.94 -6.05
C LEU A 156 -13.28 -8.90 -6.00
N ARG A 157 -12.70 -8.16 -5.06
CA ARG A 157 -11.24 -8.08 -4.87
C ARG A 157 -10.58 -9.45 -4.69
N PHE A 158 -11.23 -10.39 -3.97
CA PHE A 158 -10.66 -11.73 -3.74
C PHE A 158 -10.66 -12.56 -5.03
N ARG A 159 -11.72 -12.49 -5.83
CA ARG A 159 -11.76 -13.16 -7.14
C ARG A 159 -10.66 -12.65 -8.08
N THR A 160 -10.38 -11.36 -8.03
CA THR A 160 -9.27 -10.76 -8.80
C THR A 160 -7.90 -11.16 -8.24
N LEU A 161 -7.73 -11.06 -6.91
CA LEU A 161 -6.46 -11.34 -6.23
C LEU A 161 -6.03 -12.80 -6.41
N PHE A 162 -6.97 -13.72 -6.31
CA PHE A 162 -6.74 -15.17 -6.36
C PHE A 162 -7.07 -15.81 -7.72
N ALA A 163 -7.18 -15.01 -8.79
CA ALA A 163 -7.55 -15.50 -10.13
C ALA A 163 -6.63 -16.60 -10.65
N ASP A 164 -5.36 -16.59 -10.27
CA ASP A 164 -4.36 -17.59 -10.67
C ASP A 164 -4.36 -18.84 -9.79
N VAL A 165 -5.19 -18.95 -8.76
CA VAL A 165 -5.35 -20.20 -8.00
C VAL A 165 -6.23 -21.15 -8.81
N LYS A 166 -5.63 -22.26 -9.26
CA LYS A 166 -6.28 -23.28 -10.08
C LYS A 166 -7.02 -24.31 -9.24
N HIS A 167 -6.43 -24.70 -8.12
CA HIS A 167 -6.95 -25.78 -7.26
C HIS A 167 -6.42 -25.62 -5.83
N VAL A 168 -7.26 -26.04 -4.86
CA VAL A 168 -6.88 -26.16 -3.46
C VAL A 168 -7.11 -27.60 -3.03
N GLU A 169 -6.05 -28.31 -2.66
CA GLU A 169 -6.06 -29.73 -2.31
C GLU A 169 -5.78 -29.93 -0.82
N VAL A 170 -6.65 -30.65 -0.15
CA VAL A 170 -6.46 -31.11 1.23
C VAL A 170 -5.70 -32.43 1.20
N GLU A 171 -4.42 -32.39 1.57
CA GLU A 171 -3.54 -33.56 1.56
C GLU A 171 -3.54 -34.33 2.88
N GLY A 172 -4.24 -33.80 3.90
CA GLY A 172 -4.39 -34.39 5.22
C GLY A 172 -5.04 -33.39 6.19
N GLU A 173 -5.31 -33.80 7.41
CA GLU A 173 -5.97 -32.97 8.42
C GLU A 173 -5.30 -31.60 8.63
N ARG A 174 -3.96 -31.56 8.49
CA ARG A 174 -3.13 -30.37 8.75
C ARG A 174 -2.24 -29.99 7.58
N GLN A 175 -2.59 -30.39 6.37
CA GLN A 175 -1.77 -30.12 5.19
C GLN A 175 -2.68 -29.75 4.03
N VAL A 176 -2.47 -28.56 3.47
CA VAL A 176 -3.24 -28.03 2.33
C VAL A 176 -2.28 -27.47 1.29
N ARG A 177 -2.56 -27.74 0.01
CA ARG A 177 -1.79 -27.26 -1.13
C ARG A 177 -2.65 -26.38 -2.04
N PHE A 178 -2.07 -25.27 -2.47
CA PHE A 178 -2.61 -24.38 -3.48
C PHE A 178 -1.82 -24.57 -4.76
N ASP A 179 -2.46 -24.88 -5.86
CA ASP A 179 -1.88 -25.01 -7.19
C ASP A 179 -2.23 -23.77 -8.03
N PHE A 180 -1.25 -23.23 -8.79
CA PHE A 180 -1.40 -22.01 -9.55
C PHE A 180 -1.43 -22.28 -11.06
N SER A 181 -2.14 -21.44 -11.81
CA SER A 181 -2.16 -21.46 -13.28
C SER A 181 -0.94 -20.77 -13.89
N SER A 182 -0.32 -19.86 -13.13
CA SER A 182 0.84 -19.06 -13.53
C SER A 182 1.71 -18.72 -12.32
N ASN A 183 3.01 -18.53 -12.53
CA ASN A 183 3.95 -18.03 -11.52
C ASN A 183 4.32 -16.55 -11.74
N GLU A 184 3.65 -15.84 -12.65
CA GLU A 184 3.90 -14.43 -12.97
C GLU A 184 3.44 -13.50 -11.84
N ASN A 185 2.35 -13.83 -11.14
CA ASN A 185 1.91 -13.11 -9.95
C ASN A 185 2.75 -13.55 -8.73
N ARG A 186 3.88 -12.89 -8.54
CA ARG A 186 4.85 -13.25 -7.49
C ARG A 186 4.37 -12.98 -6.07
N THR A 187 3.42 -12.07 -5.87
CA THR A 187 2.87 -11.77 -4.55
C THR A 187 1.76 -12.72 -4.14
N LEU A 188 1.16 -13.44 -5.08
CA LEU A 188 0.07 -14.37 -4.82
C LEU A 188 0.37 -15.37 -3.68
N PRO A 189 1.56 -15.98 -3.57
CA PRO A 189 1.89 -16.85 -2.45
C PRO A 189 1.80 -16.15 -1.09
N LEU A 190 2.21 -14.87 -0.98
CA LEU A 190 2.11 -14.09 0.25
C LEU A 190 0.66 -13.69 0.53
N ASP A 191 -0.10 -13.36 -0.49
CA ASP A 191 -1.50 -12.97 -0.36
C ASP A 191 -2.35 -14.15 0.11
N ILE A 192 -2.09 -15.37 -0.39
CA ILE A 192 -2.69 -16.61 0.13
C ILE A 192 -2.23 -16.88 1.56
N ALA A 193 -0.96 -16.70 1.88
CA ALA A 193 -0.44 -16.89 3.22
C ALA A 193 -1.10 -15.96 4.26
N THR A 194 -1.61 -14.81 3.84
CA THR A 194 -2.37 -13.89 4.71
C THR A 194 -3.88 -14.11 4.69
N LEU A 195 -4.35 -15.22 4.10
CA LEU A 195 -5.76 -15.59 4.09
C LEU A 195 -6.28 -15.78 5.53
N PRO A 196 -7.38 -15.11 5.93
CA PRO A 196 -8.04 -15.38 7.20
C PRO A 196 -8.69 -16.77 7.18
N VAL A 197 -8.53 -17.53 8.26
CA VAL A 197 -9.13 -18.88 8.34
C VAL A 197 -10.45 -18.82 9.10
N PHE A 198 -11.53 -19.15 8.40
CA PHE A 198 -12.89 -19.13 8.92
C PHE A 198 -13.32 -20.52 9.41
N PRO A 199 -14.06 -20.63 10.52
CA PRO A 199 -14.62 -21.89 11.00
C PRO A 199 -15.76 -22.36 10.10
N GLU A 200 -15.54 -23.47 9.38
CA GLU A 200 -16.54 -24.05 8.48
C GLU A 200 -17.82 -24.41 9.24
N HIS A 201 -17.70 -25.05 10.44
CA HIS A 201 -18.84 -25.43 11.27
C HIS A 201 -19.72 -24.27 11.74
N TRP A 202 -19.14 -23.04 11.81
CA TRP A 202 -19.87 -21.81 12.15
C TRP A 202 -20.54 -21.20 10.91
N TRP A 203 -19.77 -20.97 9.82
CA TRP A 203 -20.24 -20.23 8.66
C TRP A 203 -21.17 -21.03 7.74
N LYS A 204 -21.15 -22.36 7.75
CA LYS A 204 -22.10 -23.19 6.98
C LYS A 204 -23.57 -22.90 7.29
N THR A 205 -23.86 -22.39 8.47
CA THR A 205 -25.25 -22.16 8.93
C THR A 205 -25.61 -20.70 8.98
N ARG A 206 -24.75 -19.82 8.47
CA ARG A 206 -24.88 -18.35 8.54
C ARG A 206 -24.71 -17.70 7.19
N ASP A 207 -25.29 -16.49 7.07
CA ASP A 207 -25.28 -15.72 5.84
C ASP A 207 -24.00 -14.85 5.73
N PHE A 208 -22.93 -15.44 5.20
CA PHE A 208 -21.66 -14.75 5.00
C PHE A 208 -21.79 -13.62 3.96
N ALA A 209 -22.55 -13.82 2.89
CA ALA A 209 -22.74 -12.85 1.81
C ALA A 209 -23.40 -11.53 2.27
N ASN A 210 -24.11 -11.56 3.40
CA ASN A 210 -24.69 -10.38 4.04
C ASN A 210 -23.94 -9.98 5.33
N GLY A 211 -22.74 -10.50 5.56
CA GLY A 211 -21.85 -10.11 6.66
C GLY A 211 -22.25 -10.64 8.04
N GLY A 212 -23.22 -11.55 8.13
CA GLY A 212 -23.70 -12.10 9.40
C GLY A 212 -24.41 -11.08 10.32
N GLY A 213 -24.62 -9.86 9.86
CA GLY A 213 -25.25 -8.78 10.64
C GLY A 213 -24.40 -8.35 11.84
N TYR A 214 -25.06 -8.19 13.00
CA TYR A 214 -24.43 -7.83 14.28
C TYR A 214 -24.19 -9.03 15.21
N GLU A 215 -24.27 -10.27 14.72
CA GLU A 215 -23.87 -11.43 15.51
C GLU A 215 -22.35 -11.44 15.68
N ALA A 216 -21.87 -11.68 16.91
CA ALA A 216 -20.44 -11.80 17.18
C ALA A 216 -19.87 -13.06 16.51
N PRO A 217 -18.98 -12.93 15.49
CA PRO A 217 -18.50 -14.10 14.79
C PRO A 217 -17.53 -14.93 15.64
N LEU A 218 -17.54 -16.24 15.44
CA LEU A 218 -16.52 -17.13 16.00
C LEU A 218 -15.20 -16.92 15.26
N GLY A 219 -14.16 -16.50 15.99
CA GLY A 219 -12.84 -16.22 15.48
C GLY A 219 -11.78 -17.23 15.89
N SER A 220 -10.55 -17.00 15.45
CA SER A 220 -9.35 -17.79 15.78
C SER A 220 -8.19 -16.90 16.26
N GLY A 221 -8.41 -15.57 16.25
CA GLY A 221 -7.42 -14.55 16.59
C GLY A 221 -7.30 -14.25 18.08
N PRO A 222 -6.44 -13.29 18.44
CA PRO A 222 -6.16 -12.91 19.84
C PRO A 222 -7.33 -12.21 20.55
N TYR A 223 -8.33 -11.74 19.81
CA TYR A 223 -9.51 -11.04 20.35
C TYR A 223 -10.81 -11.70 19.93
N LYS A 224 -11.82 -11.55 20.80
CA LYS A 224 -13.21 -11.94 20.57
C LYS A 224 -14.08 -10.68 20.58
N VAL A 225 -15.10 -10.61 19.74
CA VAL A 225 -16.12 -9.56 19.84
C VAL A 225 -16.91 -9.75 21.13
N SER A 226 -16.90 -8.75 22.00
CA SER A 226 -17.59 -8.80 23.30
C SER A 226 -18.81 -7.90 23.39
N LYS A 227 -18.87 -6.82 22.57
CA LYS A 227 -20.01 -5.89 22.54
C LYS A 227 -20.13 -5.25 21.17
N ILE A 228 -21.37 -5.12 20.70
CA ILE A 228 -21.74 -4.39 19.49
C ILE A 228 -22.88 -3.43 19.84
N ASP A 229 -22.62 -2.13 19.69
CA ASP A 229 -23.65 -1.08 19.79
C ASP A 229 -24.02 -0.63 18.37
N SER A 230 -25.02 -1.27 17.81
CA SER A 230 -25.63 -1.11 16.47
C SER A 230 -24.99 -0.05 15.56
N GLY A 231 -23.89 -0.43 14.90
CA GLY A 231 -23.19 0.40 13.90
C GLY A 231 -22.40 1.60 14.43
N SER A 232 -22.39 1.85 15.74
CA SER A 232 -21.67 3.00 16.33
C SER A 232 -20.39 2.62 17.08
N THR A 233 -20.40 1.47 17.78
CA THR A 233 -19.25 1.01 18.55
C THR A 233 -19.16 -0.49 18.50
N ILE A 234 -17.95 -1.01 18.35
CA ILE A 234 -17.66 -2.43 18.52
C ILE A 234 -16.49 -2.60 19.50
N THR A 235 -16.65 -3.49 20.47
CA THR A 235 -15.62 -3.78 21.47
C THR A 235 -15.15 -5.21 21.35
N PHE A 236 -13.85 -5.36 21.42
CA PHE A 236 -13.14 -6.64 21.40
C PHE A 236 -12.48 -6.86 22.75
N THR A 237 -12.53 -8.08 23.25
CA THR A 237 -11.86 -8.51 24.49
C THR A 237 -10.77 -9.50 24.13
N ARG A 238 -9.57 -9.31 24.67
CA ARG A 238 -8.43 -10.19 24.46
C ARG A 238 -8.72 -11.58 25.06
N ASP A 239 -8.36 -12.60 24.31
CA ASP A 239 -8.36 -13.97 24.84
C ASP A 239 -7.01 -14.26 25.52
N PRO A 240 -6.95 -14.34 26.88
CA PRO A 240 -5.71 -14.60 27.59
C PRO A 240 -5.14 -15.99 27.32
N ASP A 241 -5.98 -16.90 26.84
CA ASP A 241 -5.65 -18.29 26.52
C ASP A 241 -5.52 -18.57 25.04
N TRP A 242 -5.46 -17.50 24.24
CA TRP A 242 -5.26 -17.64 22.80
C TRP A 242 -4.02 -18.50 22.49
N TRP A 243 -4.21 -19.51 21.65
CA TRP A 243 -3.21 -20.53 21.33
C TRP A 243 -1.90 -19.96 20.75
N GLY A 244 -2.00 -18.82 20.04
CA GLY A 244 -0.85 -18.18 19.35
C GLY A 244 -0.07 -17.18 20.19
N LYS A 245 -0.44 -16.89 21.44
CA LYS A 245 0.11 -15.81 22.28
C LYS A 245 1.62 -15.87 22.52
N ASP A 246 2.19 -17.08 22.56
CA ASP A 246 3.61 -17.30 22.84
C ASP A 246 4.46 -17.54 21.59
N LEU A 247 3.83 -17.50 20.41
CA LEU A 247 4.55 -17.63 19.14
C LEU A 247 5.44 -16.38 18.90
N PRO A 248 6.61 -16.53 18.28
CA PRO A 248 7.51 -15.41 17.98
C PRO A 248 6.82 -14.23 17.28
N VAL A 249 5.93 -14.53 16.35
CA VAL A 249 5.16 -13.54 15.57
C VAL A 249 4.13 -12.75 16.39
N SER A 250 3.81 -13.22 17.60
CA SER A 250 2.77 -12.62 18.47
C SER A 250 3.33 -12.02 19.75
N ARG A 251 4.57 -12.38 20.12
CA ARG A 251 5.16 -11.95 21.37
C ARG A 251 5.41 -10.44 21.39
N GLY A 252 4.86 -9.77 22.41
CA GLY A 252 4.91 -8.30 22.53
C GLY A 252 3.80 -7.56 21.76
N LEU A 253 2.90 -8.28 21.09
CA LEU A 253 1.71 -7.75 20.43
C LEU A 253 0.45 -8.01 21.27
N TYR A 254 -0.66 -7.35 20.89
CA TYR A 254 -1.99 -7.58 21.50
C TYR A 254 -2.00 -7.38 23.02
N ASN A 255 -1.51 -6.19 23.45
CA ASN A 255 -1.27 -5.95 24.86
C ASN A 255 -2.50 -5.47 25.64
N PHE A 256 -3.50 -4.87 24.97
CA PHE A 256 -4.71 -4.38 25.61
C PHE A 256 -5.71 -5.50 25.90
N ASP A 257 -6.38 -5.45 27.05
CA ASP A 257 -7.49 -6.37 27.35
C ASP A 257 -8.74 -6.03 26.58
N HIS A 258 -8.96 -4.72 26.29
CA HIS A 258 -10.10 -4.25 25.53
C HIS A 258 -9.67 -3.31 24.42
N LEU A 259 -10.20 -3.57 23.22
CA LEU A 259 -10.09 -2.67 22.07
C LEU A 259 -11.49 -2.23 21.68
N SER A 260 -11.71 -0.93 21.45
CA SER A 260 -12.99 -0.42 20.92
C SER A 260 -12.76 0.44 19.69
N LEU A 261 -13.63 0.26 18.70
CA LEU A 261 -13.71 1.11 17.51
C LEU A 261 -14.97 1.97 17.63
N GLU A 262 -14.77 3.30 17.59
CA GLU A 262 -15.82 4.29 17.70
C GLU A 262 -16.09 4.89 16.31
N TYR A 263 -17.33 4.80 15.84
CA TYR A 263 -17.73 5.31 14.53
C TYR A 263 -18.41 6.67 14.67
N PHE A 264 -18.01 7.63 13.85
CA PHE A 264 -18.52 9.00 13.86
C PHE A 264 -19.04 9.39 12.48
N GLY A 265 -20.19 10.06 12.44
CA GLY A 265 -20.76 10.57 11.18
C GLY A 265 -20.02 11.79 10.60
N ASP A 266 -19.13 12.40 11.39
CA ASP A 266 -18.39 13.60 11.01
C ASP A 266 -17.05 13.66 11.75
N THR A 267 -15.99 14.07 11.03
CA THR A 267 -14.62 14.13 11.57
C THR A 267 -14.42 15.24 12.62
N GLU A 268 -15.18 16.32 12.55
CA GLU A 268 -15.14 17.38 13.58
C GLU A 268 -15.75 16.89 14.89
N VAL A 269 -16.87 16.15 14.81
CA VAL A 269 -17.49 15.51 15.98
C VAL A 269 -16.49 14.51 16.61
N ALA A 270 -15.86 13.65 15.80
CA ALA A 270 -14.83 12.73 16.30
C ALA A 270 -13.73 13.47 17.07
N ARG A 271 -13.24 14.58 16.52
CA ARG A 271 -12.21 15.41 17.14
C ARG A 271 -12.65 16.03 18.47
N GLN A 272 -13.88 16.53 18.54
CA GLN A 272 -14.44 17.09 19.77
C GLN A 272 -14.62 16.02 20.84
N VAL A 273 -15.07 14.83 20.47
CA VAL A 273 -15.25 13.69 21.38
C VAL A 273 -13.91 13.20 21.92
N LEU A 274 -12.83 13.14 21.08
CA LEU A 274 -11.48 12.87 21.56
C LEU A 274 -11.04 13.90 22.60
N ARG A 275 -11.19 15.19 22.30
CA ARG A 275 -10.82 16.28 23.23
C ARG A 275 -11.57 16.20 24.54
N GLY A 276 -12.80 15.70 24.54
CA GLY A 276 -13.60 15.40 25.72
C GLY A 276 -13.14 14.15 26.50
N GLY A 277 -12.16 13.39 26.02
CA GLY A 277 -11.64 12.21 26.67
C GLY A 277 -12.50 10.96 26.56
N ALA A 278 -13.49 10.95 25.67
CA ALA A 278 -14.39 9.81 25.53
C ALA A 278 -13.75 8.61 24.81
N TYR A 279 -12.73 8.85 24.00
CA TYR A 279 -11.88 7.81 23.42
C TYR A 279 -10.40 8.26 23.36
N ASP A 280 -9.48 7.41 22.92
CA ASP A 280 -8.06 7.54 23.23
C ASP A 280 -7.18 7.90 22.04
N PHE A 281 -7.51 7.47 20.81
CA PHE A 281 -6.68 7.64 19.62
C PHE A 281 -7.52 8.00 18.39
N ASN A 282 -7.14 9.08 17.71
CA ASN A 282 -7.76 9.51 16.45
C ASN A 282 -6.72 9.61 15.33
N ARG A 283 -7.01 8.99 14.19
CA ARG A 283 -6.30 9.22 12.93
C ARG A 283 -6.91 10.47 12.27
N GLU A 284 -6.09 11.46 11.94
CA GLU A 284 -6.54 12.75 11.40
C GLU A 284 -6.21 12.87 9.90
N PHE A 285 -7.24 13.07 9.09
CA PHE A 285 -7.10 13.19 7.64
C PHE A 285 -7.16 14.65 7.15
N SER A 286 -7.47 15.61 8.02
CA SER A 286 -7.59 17.03 7.68
C SER A 286 -6.36 17.81 8.12
N ALA A 287 -5.70 18.51 7.19
CA ALA A 287 -4.59 19.42 7.51
C ALA A 287 -5.01 20.51 8.52
N THR A 288 -6.21 21.07 8.37
CA THR A 288 -6.76 22.06 9.30
C THR A 288 -7.06 21.42 10.64
N GLY A 289 -7.71 20.25 10.65
CA GLY A 289 -7.98 19.49 11.86
C GLY A 289 -6.71 19.18 12.63
N TYR A 290 -5.70 18.65 11.95
CA TYR A 290 -4.39 18.39 12.57
C TYR A 290 -3.75 19.65 13.15
N SER A 291 -3.74 20.76 12.41
CA SER A 291 -3.03 21.97 12.81
C SER A 291 -3.64 22.69 14.01
N ILE A 292 -4.96 22.79 14.08
CA ILE A 292 -5.65 23.63 15.06
C ILE A 292 -6.77 22.92 15.82
N GLY A 293 -7.24 21.77 15.35
CA GLY A 293 -8.40 21.08 15.91
C GLY A 293 -8.16 20.50 17.31
N TYR A 294 -6.89 20.35 17.72
CA TYR A 294 -6.50 19.80 19.02
C TYR A 294 -5.92 20.82 20.00
N ASN A 295 -5.82 22.09 19.60
CA ASN A 295 -5.22 23.12 20.45
C ASN A 295 -5.97 23.28 21.77
N GLY A 296 -5.22 23.56 22.84
CA GLY A 296 -5.73 23.81 24.18
C GLY A 296 -4.86 23.21 25.28
N PRO A 297 -5.25 23.42 26.56
CA PRO A 297 -4.41 23.08 27.73
C PRO A 297 -3.90 21.64 27.76
N ALA A 298 -4.69 20.67 27.28
CA ALA A 298 -4.28 19.27 27.29
C ALA A 298 -3.15 18.97 26.27
N LEU A 299 -3.10 19.70 25.14
CA LEU A 299 -1.99 19.61 24.20
C LEU A 299 -0.77 20.36 24.76
N ASP A 300 -0.99 21.52 25.38
CA ASP A 300 0.07 22.38 25.89
C ASP A 300 0.86 21.72 27.04
N ASP A 301 0.19 20.99 27.93
CA ASP A 301 0.81 20.26 29.04
C ASP A 301 1.22 18.82 28.70
N GLY A 302 0.92 18.38 27.48
CA GLY A 302 1.32 17.07 26.95
C GLY A 302 0.43 15.91 27.38
N ARG A 303 -0.72 16.12 28.01
CA ARG A 303 -1.71 15.07 28.26
C ARG A 303 -2.36 14.56 26.96
N LEU A 304 -2.52 15.44 25.99
CA LEU A 304 -2.87 15.08 24.61
C LEU A 304 -1.61 15.16 23.74
N GLN A 305 -1.34 14.15 22.95
CA GLN A 305 -0.25 14.10 22.00
C GLN A 305 -0.80 14.32 20.57
N ARG A 306 0.03 14.92 19.72
CA ARG A 306 -0.26 15.09 18.29
C ARG A 306 1.06 14.92 17.52
N ALA A 307 1.11 13.96 16.61
CA ALA A 307 2.30 13.70 15.80
C ALA A 307 1.94 13.11 14.43
N HIS A 308 2.91 13.16 13.52
CA HIS A 308 2.94 12.30 12.35
C HIS A 308 3.69 11.03 12.76
N LEU A 309 2.99 9.91 12.82
CA LEU A 309 3.59 8.60 13.03
C LEU A 309 4.29 8.20 11.73
N ALA A 310 5.59 7.96 11.81
CA ALA A 310 6.41 7.67 10.63
C ALA A 310 5.92 6.41 9.89
N LYS A 311 6.03 6.43 8.56
CA LYS A 311 5.61 5.33 7.71
C LYS A 311 6.52 5.27 6.49
N GLU A 312 7.26 4.17 6.37
CA GLU A 312 8.18 3.92 5.24
C GLU A 312 7.50 3.02 4.20
N MET A 313 6.35 3.46 3.70
CA MET A 313 5.63 2.75 2.64
C MET A 313 5.46 3.64 1.42
N PRO A 314 5.38 3.05 0.22
CA PRO A 314 5.02 3.82 -0.96
C PRO A 314 3.74 4.61 -0.69
N GLN A 315 3.78 5.89 -1.03
CA GLN A 315 2.59 6.73 -0.97
C GLN A 315 1.83 6.60 -2.30
N PRO A 316 0.49 6.62 -2.28
CA PRO A 316 -0.27 6.67 -3.52
C PRO A 316 0.26 7.79 -4.43
N ALA A 317 0.63 7.43 -5.65
CA ALA A 317 1.14 8.38 -6.62
C ALA A 317 0.00 9.27 -7.10
N GLN A 318 -0.09 10.50 -6.59
CA GLN A 318 -1.17 11.44 -6.87
C GLN A 318 -0.65 12.65 -7.67
N GLY A 319 -1.37 13.04 -8.71
CA GLY A 319 -1.01 14.20 -9.53
C GLY A 319 -2.13 14.71 -10.43
N TYR A 320 -1.85 15.84 -11.07
CA TYR A 320 -2.67 16.34 -12.17
C TYR A 320 -2.16 15.70 -13.46
N VAL A 321 -2.93 14.76 -13.98
CA VAL A 321 -2.56 13.87 -15.09
C VAL A 321 -2.98 14.45 -16.42
N PHE A 322 -2.06 14.47 -17.38
CA PHE A 322 -2.31 14.87 -18.75
C PHE A 322 -2.82 13.68 -19.58
N ASN A 323 -3.83 13.89 -20.42
CA ASN A 323 -4.11 12.99 -21.52
C ASN A 323 -3.09 13.29 -22.63
N VAL A 324 -2.01 12.50 -22.69
CA VAL A 324 -0.87 12.78 -23.61
C VAL A 324 -1.20 12.56 -25.10
N GLN A 325 -2.39 12.03 -25.43
CA GLN A 325 -2.85 11.90 -26.80
C GLN A 325 -3.51 13.20 -27.32
N LYS A 326 -3.84 14.14 -26.44
CA LYS A 326 -4.36 15.45 -26.86
C LYS A 326 -3.26 16.24 -27.57
N PRO A 327 -3.56 16.91 -28.71
CA PRO A 327 -2.54 17.55 -29.54
C PRO A 327 -1.61 18.49 -28.75
N MET A 328 -2.16 19.32 -27.84
CA MET A 328 -1.40 20.26 -27.03
C MET A 328 -0.46 19.58 -26.02
N PHE A 329 -0.73 18.33 -25.62
CA PHE A 329 0.07 17.60 -24.62
C PHE A 329 1.00 16.54 -25.23
N LYS A 330 1.04 16.35 -26.54
CA LYS A 330 1.95 15.38 -27.19
C LYS A 330 3.42 15.73 -26.93
N ASP A 331 3.77 17.01 -27.05
CA ASP A 331 5.13 17.46 -26.81
C ASP A 331 5.44 17.49 -25.30
N ARG A 332 6.47 16.75 -24.90
CA ARG A 332 6.96 16.70 -23.51
C ARG A 332 7.30 18.08 -22.95
N ARG A 333 7.83 18.99 -23.77
CA ARG A 333 8.24 20.35 -23.36
C ARG A 333 7.03 21.17 -22.90
N VAL A 334 5.86 20.98 -23.49
CA VAL A 334 4.61 21.62 -23.05
C VAL A 334 4.24 21.11 -21.65
N ARG A 335 4.25 19.80 -21.44
CA ARG A 335 3.93 19.20 -20.13
C ARG A 335 4.90 19.66 -19.04
N GLN A 336 6.20 19.73 -19.37
CA GLN A 336 7.25 20.27 -18.50
C GLN A 336 6.98 21.73 -18.13
N ALA A 337 6.66 22.57 -19.11
CA ALA A 337 6.33 23.98 -18.89
C ALA A 337 5.11 24.12 -17.95
N LEU A 338 4.06 23.35 -18.20
CA LEU A 338 2.85 23.36 -17.36
C LEU A 338 3.15 22.91 -15.92
N ALA A 339 4.05 21.94 -15.72
CA ALA A 339 4.46 21.50 -14.39
C ALA A 339 5.22 22.57 -13.59
N MET A 340 5.98 23.47 -14.29
CA MET A 340 6.68 24.59 -13.66
C MET A 340 5.75 25.65 -13.10
N LEU A 341 4.53 25.76 -13.61
CA LEU A 341 3.58 26.81 -13.23
C LEU A 341 2.72 26.44 -12.02
N TRP A 342 2.85 25.21 -11.51
CA TRP A 342 2.25 24.77 -10.26
C TRP A 342 3.13 25.15 -9.08
N ASP A 343 2.74 26.21 -8.34
CA ASP A 343 3.44 26.68 -7.14
C ASP A 343 2.98 25.88 -5.93
N PHE A 344 3.58 24.68 -5.75
CA PHE A 344 3.28 23.80 -4.63
C PHE A 344 3.69 24.44 -3.29
N GLU A 345 4.85 25.08 -3.23
CA GLU A 345 5.40 25.64 -2.00
C GLU A 345 4.47 26.74 -1.43
N TRP A 346 3.93 27.59 -2.29
CA TRP A 346 2.93 28.57 -1.91
C TRP A 346 1.62 27.89 -1.46
N ALA A 347 1.13 26.93 -2.24
CA ALA A 347 -0.10 26.22 -1.90
C ALA A 347 0.03 25.45 -0.59
N ASN A 348 1.17 24.78 -0.35
CA ASN A 348 1.45 24.10 0.89
C ASN A 348 1.47 25.06 2.09
N ARG A 349 2.15 26.21 1.94
CA ARG A 349 2.22 27.24 3.00
C ARG A 349 0.87 27.88 3.30
N GLN A 350 0.15 28.34 2.28
CA GLN A 350 -1.05 29.15 2.46
C GLN A 350 -2.32 28.34 2.70
N MET A 351 -2.41 27.15 2.08
CA MET A 351 -3.64 26.37 2.07
C MET A 351 -3.55 25.07 2.86
N MET A 352 -2.33 24.49 2.97
CA MET A 352 -2.11 23.19 3.58
C MET A 352 -1.19 23.24 4.81
N ARG A 353 -0.88 24.45 5.31
CA ARG A 353 -0.14 24.70 6.58
C ARG A 353 1.24 24.02 6.67
N ASN A 354 1.93 23.85 5.54
CA ASN A 354 3.22 23.16 5.41
C ASN A 354 3.19 21.70 5.89
N LEU A 355 2.05 21.03 5.83
CA LEU A 355 1.89 19.66 6.35
C LEU A 355 2.19 18.57 5.33
N TYR A 356 2.47 18.92 4.08
CA TYR A 356 2.66 17.92 3.04
C TYR A 356 4.04 17.99 2.41
N ILE A 357 4.50 16.85 1.92
CA ILE A 357 5.71 16.67 1.15
C ILE A 357 5.32 16.57 -0.32
N ARG A 358 6.03 17.30 -1.21
CA ARG A 358 5.82 17.19 -2.65
C ARG A 358 6.25 15.82 -3.16
N GLN A 359 5.41 15.18 -3.96
CA GLN A 359 5.82 13.96 -4.65
C GLN A 359 6.94 14.25 -5.65
N GLN A 360 7.93 13.35 -5.69
CA GLN A 360 9.07 13.42 -6.60
C GLN A 360 9.12 12.21 -7.54
N SER A 361 8.33 11.17 -7.25
CA SER A 361 8.40 9.85 -7.86
C SER A 361 7.01 9.22 -7.90
N TYR A 362 6.78 8.32 -8.82
CA TYR A 362 5.60 7.44 -8.83
C TYR A 362 5.62 6.43 -7.67
N PHE A 363 6.78 6.27 -7.03
CA PHE A 363 7.00 5.40 -5.87
C PHE A 363 7.47 6.17 -4.63
N SER A 364 7.06 7.43 -4.51
CA SER A 364 7.46 8.31 -3.40
C SER A 364 7.37 7.64 -2.03
N ASN A 365 8.31 7.96 -1.13
CA ASN A 365 8.43 7.42 0.22
C ASN A 365 8.73 5.91 0.28
N SER A 366 9.44 5.38 -0.69
CA SER A 366 9.85 3.97 -0.70
C SER A 366 11.20 3.76 -1.38
N PRO A 367 11.85 2.61 -1.15
CA PRO A 367 13.07 2.23 -1.87
C PRO A 367 12.90 2.06 -3.39
N LEU A 368 11.67 2.03 -3.89
CA LEU A 368 11.37 1.93 -5.32
C LEU A 368 11.59 3.24 -6.08
N ALA A 369 11.71 4.38 -5.37
CA ALA A 369 11.85 5.70 -5.96
C ALA A 369 13.26 5.94 -6.49
N ALA A 370 13.38 6.39 -7.74
CA ALA A 370 14.63 6.80 -8.36
C ALA A 370 15.10 8.16 -7.85
N SER A 371 15.75 8.19 -6.69
CA SER A 371 16.14 9.40 -5.98
C SER A 371 17.62 9.81 -6.16
N GLN A 372 18.41 9.00 -6.88
CA GLN A 372 19.84 9.21 -7.13
C GLN A 372 20.15 9.08 -8.63
N LEU A 373 21.38 9.31 -9.05
CA LEU A 373 21.81 9.02 -10.42
C LEU A 373 21.69 7.51 -10.71
N PRO A 374 21.47 7.11 -11.99
CA PRO A 374 21.34 5.69 -12.32
C PRO A 374 22.62 4.92 -11.98
N THR A 375 22.45 3.74 -11.42
CA THR A 375 23.53 2.78 -11.15
C THR A 375 24.01 2.14 -12.46
N GLN A 376 25.11 1.36 -12.43
CA GLN A 376 25.58 0.64 -13.60
C GLN A 376 24.56 -0.41 -14.07
N GLU A 377 23.87 -1.04 -13.14
CA GLU A 377 22.81 -2.03 -13.41
C GLU A 377 21.59 -1.34 -14.06
N GLU A 378 21.18 -0.18 -13.57
CA GLU A 378 20.13 0.63 -14.19
C GLU A 378 20.52 1.11 -15.60
N LEU A 379 21.78 1.56 -15.78
CA LEU A 379 22.30 1.96 -17.08
C LEU A 379 22.30 0.79 -18.07
N ALA A 380 22.67 -0.41 -17.65
CA ALA A 380 22.64 -1.59 -18.51
C ALA A 380 21.23 -1.91 -19.05
N ILE A 381 20.19 -1.60 -18.25
CA ILE A 381 18.77 -1.76 -18.66
C ILE A 381 18.34 -0.60 -19.58
N LEU A 382 18.80 0.62 -19.32
CA LEU A 382 18.37 1.83 -20.03
C LEU A 382 19.10 2.05 -21.35
N GLU A 383 20.35 1.61 -21.50
CA GLU A 383 21.16 1.82 -22.71
C GLU A 383 20.50 1.28 -23.99
N PRO A 384 19.90 0.06 -24.01
CA PRO A 384 19.16 -0.42 -25.19
C PRO A 384 17.96 0.46 -25.58
N LEU A 385 17.48 1.29 -24.67
CA LEU A 385 16.31 2.17 -24.86
C LEU A 385 16.70 3.63 -25.07
N ARG A 386 17.99 3.94 -25.24
CA ARG A 386 18.53 5.31 -25.27
C ARG A 386 17.81 6.25 -26.23
N ASP A 387 17.50 5.78 -27.42
CA ASP A 387 16.84 6.59 -28.46
C ASP A 387 15.31 6.73 -28.24
N GLN A 388 14.75 6.02 -27.26
CA GLN A 388 13.32 5.99 -26.95
C GLN A 388 12.96 6.73 -25.68
N VAL A 389 13.96 7.10 -24.84
CA VAL A 389 13.74 7.74 -23.54
C VAL A 389 14.43 9.11 -23.48
N PRO A 390 13.96 10.02 -22.62
CA PRO A 390 14.60 11.32 -22.44
C PRO A 390 16.07 11.20 -22.03
N ALA A 391 16.94 12.00 -22.63
CA ALA A 391 18.40 11.96 -22.38
C ALA A 391 18.77 12.23 -20.91
N GLU A 392 17.97 13.00 -20.21
CA GLU A 392 18.14 13.35 -18.80
C GLU A 392 18.09 12.12 -17.89
N VAL A 393 17.40 11.03 -18.30
CA VAL A 393 17.31 9.75 -17.60
C VAL A 393 18.69 9.20 -17.23
N PHE A 394 19.70 9.44 -18.08
CA PHE A 394 21.05 8.91 -17.92
C PHE A 394 21.97 9.77 -17.03
N THR A 395 21.67 11.05 -16.90
CA THR A 395 22.63 12.04 -16.38
C THR A 395 22.12 12.90 -15.25
N GLN A 396 20.82 12.87 -14.97
CA GLN A 396 20.19 13.76 -14.00
C GLN A 396 19.26 13.02 -13.05
N VAL A 397 19.16 13.53 -11.82
CA VAL A 397 18.13 13.15 -10.87
C VAL A 397 16.92 14.04 -11.12
N PHE A 398 15.76 13.43 -11.33
CA PHE A 398 14.52 14.19 -11.47
C PHE A 398 14.20 14.93 -10.17
N LYS A 399 13.78 16.18 -10.33
CA LYS A 399 13.19 16.98 -9.24
C LYS A 399 11.99 17.72 -9.79
N ALA A 400 10.85 17.57 -9.14
CA ALA A 400 9.69 18.41 -9.44
C ALA A 400 10.07 19.89 -9.30
N PRO A 401 9.54 20.78 -10.16
CA PRO A 401 9.86 22.20 -10.10
C PRO A 401 9.56 22.78 -8.72
N VAL A 402 10.53 23.48 -8.14
CA VAL A 402 10.43 24.13 -6.81
C VAL A 402 10.37 25.65 -7.00
N THR A 403 9.54 26.32 -6.20
CA THR A 403 9.43 27.78 -6.11
C THR A 403 9.91 28.26 -4.74
N ASP A 404 10.00 29.57 -4.54
CA ASP A 404 10.27 30.16 -3.21
C ASP A 404 9.02 30.22 -2.31
N GLY A 405 7.84 29.84 -2.84
CA GLY A 405 6.55 29.90 -2.15
C GLY A 405 6.03 31.30 -1.89
N SER A 406 6.54 32.31 -2.58
CA SER A 406 6.04 33.69 -2.50
C SER A 406 4.70 33.88 -3.23
N GLY A 407 4.37 33.00 -4.16
CA GLY A 407 3.26 33.14 -5.10
C GLY A 407 3.60 34.01 -6.32
N MET A 408 4.84 34.51 -6.40
CA MET A 408 5.38 35.21 -7.55
C MET A 408 6.42 34.33 -8.26
N ILE A 409 6.02 33.62 -9.30
CA ILE A 409 6.83 32.61 -9.99
C ILE A 409 7.36 33.10 -11.34
N ARG A 410 7.75 34.36 -11.45
CA ARG A 410 8.18 34.99 -12.71
C ARG A 410 9.35 34.24 -13.38
N ASP A 411 10.31 33.77 -12.62
CA ASP A 411 11.41 32.95 -13.11
C ASP A 411 10.94 31.64 -13.76
N LYS A 412 9.98 30.97 -13.15
CA LYS A 412 9.36 29.74 -13.69
C LYS A 412 8.52 30.03 -14.93
N GLN A 413 7.81 31.16 -14.95
CA GLN A 413 7.05 31.61 -16.12
C GLN A 413 7.97 31.87 -17.32
N LEU A 414 9.11 32.49 -17.12
CA LEU A 414 10.10 32.72 -18.19
C LEU A 414 10.70 31.40 -18.71
N GLN A 415 11.03 30.47 -17.81
CA GLN A 415 11.49 29.13 -18.19
C GLN A 415 10.42 28.35 -18.96
N ALA A 416 9.17 28.42 -18.49
CA ALA A 416 8.03 27.78 -19.16
C ALA A 416 7.79 28.36 -20.56
N LEU A 417 7.85 29.69 -20.72
CA LEU A 417 7.72 30.36 -22.02
C LEU A 417 8.82 29.91 -23.01
N ALA A 418 10.06 29.77 -22.58
CA ALA A 418 11.16 29.28 -23.42
C ALA A 418 10.90 27.84 -23.92
N LEU A 419 10.38 26.96 -23.05
CA LEU A 419 10.00 25.59 -23.43
C LEU A 419 8.82 25.57 -24.40
N LEU A 420 7.81 26.42 -24.17
CA LEU A 420 6.64 26.54 -25.03
C LEU A 420 6.98 27.10 -26.41
N GLU A 421 7.87 28.12 -26.46
CA GLU A 421 8.38 28.66 -27.72
C GLU A 421 9.16 27.60 -28.51
N ALA A 422 10.04 26.85 -27.85
CA ALA A 422 10.75 25.72 -28.45
C ALA A 422 9.80 24.60 -28.94
N ALA A 423 8.63 24.47 -28.32
CA ALA A 423 7.56 23.55 -28.72
C ALA A 423 6.61 24.12 -29.79
N GLY A 424 6.88 25.36 -30.31
CA GLY A 424 6.11 25.97 -31.39
C GLY A 424 4.97 26.88 -30.95
N TRP A 425 4.81 27.13 -29.64
CA TRP A 425 3.80 28.06 -29.10
C TRP A 425 4.35 29.48 -29.01
N LYS A 426 3.68 30.45 -29.63
CA LYS A 426 4.14 31.84 -29.69
C LYS A 426 3.10 32.82 -29.13
N PRO A 427 3.51 33.91 -28.50
CA PRO A 427 2.60 34.96 -28.08
C PRO A 427 1.88 35.61 -29.27
N LYS A 428 0.54 35.77 -29.13
CA LYS A 428 -0.31 36.52 -30.05
C LYS A 428 -1.37 37.27 -29.24
N GLY A 429 -1.13 38.56 -29.02
CA GLY A 429 -1.93 39.33 -28.06
C GLY A 429 -1.72 38.82 -26.63
N ASP A 430 -2.80 38.50 -25.95
CA ASP A 430 -2.84 37.96 -24.59
C ASP A 430 -2.84 36.41 -24.55
N LYS A 431 -2.68 35.76 -25.69
CA LYS A 431 -2.70 34.29 -25.82
C LYS A 431 -1.39 33.72 -26.31
N LEU A 432 -1.09 32.48 -25.96
CA LEU A 432 -0.11 31.62 -26.64
C LEU A 432 -0.84 30.82 -27.71
N VAL A 433 -0.33 30.82 -28.94
CA VAL A 433 -0.93 30.11 -30.08
C VAL A 433 0.08 29.19 -30.75
N ASN A 434 -0.40 28.10 -31.35
CA ASN A 434 0.37 27.22 -32.21
C ASN A 434 0.56 27.82 -33.63
N ALA A 435 1.18 27.06 -34.53
CA ALA A 435 1.42 27.48 -35.92
C ALA A 435 0.12 27.75 -36.70
N ASP A 436 -0.96 27.09 -36.33
CA ASP A 436 -2.30 27.24 -36.97
C ASP A 436 -3.09 28.41 -36.36
N GLY A 437 -2.53 29.09 -35.37
CA GLY A 437 -3.15 30.20 -34.65
C GLY A 437 -4.15 29.78 -33.57
N GLU A 438 -4.22 28.50 -33.23
CA GLU A 438 -5.08 27.98 -32.15
C GLU A 438 -4.47 28.28 -30.78
N PRO A 439 -5.26 28.76 -29.80
CA PRO A 439 -4.75 29.07 -28.48
C PRO A 439 -4.40 27.82 -27.65
N LEU A 440 -3.38 27.94 -26.78
CA LEU A 440 -3.10 26.92 -25.78
C LEU A 440 -4.17 26.99 -24.68
N GLU A 441 -5.17 26.18 -24.85
CA GLU A 441 -6.35 26.10 -23.99
C GLU A 441 -6.70 24.66 -23.70
N PHE A 442 -7.02 24.35 -22.43
CA PHE A 442 -7.42 23.00 -22.01
C PHE A 442 -8.35 23.03 -20.80
N THR A 443 -9.03 21.90 -20.59
CA THR A 443 -10.01 21.73 -19.51
C THR A 443 -9.48 20.80 -18.44
N PHE A 444 -9.53 21.25 -17.19
CA PHE A 444 -9.37 20.40 -16.01
C PHE A 444 -10.75 19.88 -15.58
N LEU A 445 -10.98 18.59 -15.74
CA LEU A 445 -12.21 17.94 -15.32
C LEU A 445 -12.12 17.58 -13.83
N ASN A 446 -13.11 17.99 -13.04
CA ASN A 446 -13.12 17.87 -11.59
C ASN A 446 -14.47 17.40 -11.05
N ALA A 447 -14.46 16.50 -10.07
CA ALA A 447 -15.62 16.09 -9.30
C ALA A 447 -15.54 16.49 -7.81
N GLN A 448 -14.39 17.03 -7.36
CA GLN A 448 -14.10 17.31 -5.95
C GLN A 448 -14.19 18.82 -5.68
N PRO A 449 -15.19 19.31 -4.93
CA PRO A 449 -15.33 20.76 -4.64
C PRO A 449 -14.08 21.36 -3.97
N GLY A 450 -13.45 20.63 -3.06
CA GLY A 450 -12.27 21.09 -2.32
C GLY A 450 -11.02 21.33 -3.18
N LEU A 451 -10.93 20.68 -4.36
CA LEU A 451 -9.78 20.79 -5.27
C LEU A 451 -9.76 22.14 -5.99
N GLU A 452 -10.92 22.78 -6.22
CA GLU A 452 -10.99 24.03 -6.99
C GLU A 452 -10.11 25.13 -6.38
N ARG A 453 -10.13 25.27 -5.06
CA ARG A 453 -9.30 26.28 -4.38
C ARG A 453 -7.80 26.10 -4.64
N LEU A 454 -7.33 24.87 -4.87
CA LEU A 454 -5.94 24.58 -5.23
C LEU A 454 -5.67 24.86 -6.72
N LEU A 455 -6.65 24.66 -7.59
CA LEU A 455 -6.54 24.91 -9.02
C LEU A 455 -6.58 26.40 -9.41
N LEU A 456 -7.26 27.25 -8.61
CA LEU A 456 -7.41 28.67 -8.92
C LEU A 456 -6.06 29.42 -8.98
N PRO A 457 -5.10 29.25 -8.05
CA PRO A 457 -3.77 29.83 -8.17
C PRO A 457 -3.00 29.33 -9.40
N TYR A 458 -3.11 28.04 -9.71
CA TYR A 458 -2.52 27.45 -10.90
C TYR A 458 -3.10 28.07 -12.18
N LYS A 459 -4.43 28.19 -12.27
CA LYS A 459 -5.12 28.87 -13.36
C LYS A 459 -4.62 30.32 -13.55
N ARG A 460 -4.45 31.05 -12.45
CA ARG A 460 -3.90 32.42 -12.48
C ARG A 460 -2.47 32.45 -13.06
N ASN A 461 -1.59 31.55 -12.61
CA ASN A 461 -0.22 31.48 -13.06
C ASN A 461 -0.12 31.16 -14.56
N LEU A 462 -0.98 30.29 -15.07
CA LEU A 462 -1.12 29.96 -16.50
C LEU A 462 -1.60 31.19 -17.32
N ALA A 463 -2.62 31.86 -16.84
CA ALA A 463 -3.20 33.02 -17.53
C ALA A 463 -2.19 34.16 -17.70
N GLN A 464 -1.28 34.35 -16.73
CA GLN A 464 -0.24 35.39 -16.78
C GLN A 464 0.73 35.23 -17.95
N ILE A 465 0.81 34.06 -18.56
CA ILE A 465 1.64 33.80 -19.74
C ILE A 465 0.81 33.39 -20.97
N GLY A 466 -0.49 33.69 -20.98
CA GLY A 466 -1.36 33.51 -22.12
C GLY A 466 -1.94 32.11 -22.31
N ILE A 467 -1.93 31.26 -21.26
CA ILE A 467 -2.53 29.90 -21.31
C ILE A 467 -3.89 29.94 -20.62
N THR A 468 -4.90 29.35 -21.26
CA THR A 468 -6.26 29.28 -20.72
C THR A 468 -6.51 27.91 -20.08
N LEU A 469 -6.79 27.88 -18.78
CA LEU A 469 -7.28 26.71 -18.06
C LEU A 469 -8.77 26.86 -17.73
N ASN A 470 -9.60 25.93 -18.25
CA ASN A 470 -11.00 25.83 -17.90
C ASN A 470 -11.20 24.77 -16.80
N ILE A 471 -11.67 25.17 -15.64
CA ILE A 471 -12.01 24.23 -14.55
C ILE A 471 -13.48 23.86 -14.73
N ARG A 472 -13.75 22.59 -15.06
CA ARG A 472 -15.10 22.08 -15.26
C ARG A 472 -15.47 21.09 -14.17
N ARG A 473 -16.36 21.51 -13.25
CA ARG A 473 -16.91 20.63 -12.24
C ARG A 473 -18.13 19.88 -12.79
N ILE A 474 -18.18 18.57 -12.54
CA ILE A 474 -19.27 17.67 -12.87
C ILE A 474 -19.56 16.75 -11.67
N ASP A 475 -20.66 16.02 -11.72
CA ASP A 475 -20.97 14.99 -10.72
C ASP A 475 -20.03 13.76 -10.86
N SER A 476 -19.94 12.98 -9.78
CA SER A 476 -19.02 11.84 -9.70
C SER A 476 -19.30 10.76 -10.74
N SER A 477 -20.57 10.50 -11.09
CA SER A 477 -20.93 9.47 -12.06
C SER A 477 -20.49 9.87 -13.46
N GLN A 478 -20.75 11.13 -13.87
CA GLN A 478 -20.25 11.66 -15.14
C GLN A 478 -18.73 11.72 -15.17
N TYR A 479 -18.08 12.07 -14.03
CA TYR A 479 -16.63 12.08 -13.96
C TYR A 479 -16.03 10.70 -14.26
N VAL A 480 -16.53 9.66 -13.60
CA VAL A 480 -16.08 8.27 -13.82
C VAL A 480 -16.30 7.83 -15.25
N ASN A 481 -17.50 8.10 -15.82
CA ASN A 481 -17.82 7.72 -17.21
C ASN A 481 -16.87 8.40 -18.22
N ARG A 482 -16.60 9.70 -18.06
CA ARG A 482 -15.69 10.44 -18.95
C ARG A 482 -14.24 10.00 -18.75
N MET A 483 -13.84 9.70 -17.52
CA MET A 483 -12.52 9.17 -17.21
C MET A 483 -12.29 7.80 -17.88
N MET A 484 -13.27 6.89 -17.81
CA MET A 484 -13.21 5.60 -18.52
C MET A 484 -13.18 5.77 -20.04
N ALA A 485 -13.95 6.71 -20.58
CA ALA A 485 -13.95 7.02 -22.02
C ALA A 485 -12.71 7.81 -22.49
N ARG A 486 -11.79 8.20 -21.61
CA ARG A 486 -10.64 9.08 -21.88
C ARG A 486 -11.04 10.45 -22.44
N ASP A 487 -12.27 10.90 -22.13
CA ASP A 487 -12.84 12.17 -22.58
C ASP A 487 -12.52 13.32 -21.59
N TYR A 488 -11.25 13.67 -21.52
CA TYR A 488 -10.71 14.78 -20.73
C TYR A 488 -9.39 15.25 -21.32
N ASP A 489 -8.97 16.46 -20.94
CA ASP A 489 -7.62 16.96 -21.22
C ASP A 489 -6.72 16.73 -19.99
N MET A 490 -7.18 17.14 -18.80
CA MET A 490 -6.47 16.99 -17.54
C MET A 490 -7.44 16.58 -16.42
N ILE A 491 -6.99 15.71 -15.53
CA ILE A 491 -7.73 15.24 -14.34
C ILE A 491 -6.78 15.11 -13.13
N VAL A 492 -7.35 14.96 -11.92
CA VAL A 492 -6.60 14.48 -10.76
C VAL A 492 -6.78 12.98 -10.59
N VAL A 493 -5.70 12.26 -10.41
CA VAL A 493 -5.72 10.82 -10.19
C VAL A 493 -4.72 10.43 -9.11
N GLY A 494 -5.07 9.40 -8.32
CA GLY A 494 -4.16 8.67 -7.45
C GLY A 494 -3.99 7.24 -7.93
N PHE A 495 -2.74 6.78 -8.05
CA PHE A 495 -2.40 5.40 -8.37
C PHE A 495 -2.02 4.70 -7.08
N PRO A 496 -2.70 3.62 -6.67
CA PRO A 496 -2.23 2.77 -5.59
C PRO A 496 -0.85 2.21 -5.93
N VAL A 497 0.06 2.23 -4.97
CA VAL A 497 1.41 1.70 -5.14
C VAL A 497 1.66 0.68 -4.05
N THR A 498 2.14 -0.50 -4.43
CA THR A 498 2.52 -1.57 -3.53
C THR A 498 4.02 -1.56 -3.27
N THR A 499 4.46 -2.23 -2.22
CA THR A 499 5.89 -2.42 -1.94
C THR A 499 6.56 -3.39 -2.92
N SER A 500 5.78 -4.28 -3.54
CA SER A 500 6.24 -5.21 -4.59
C SER A 500 5.39 -5.02 -5.84
N PRO A 501 5.65 -3.97 -6.64
CA PRO A 501 4.88 -3.73 -7.86
C PRO A 501 5.07 -4.87 -8.87
N GLY A 502 4.01 -5.15 -9.64
CA GLY A 502 3.95 -6.27 -10.56
C GLY A 502 3.03 -6.01 -11.75
N LEU A 503 2.12 -6.95 -12.02
CA LEU A 503 1.21 -6.92 -13.19
C LEU A 503 0.29 -5.70 -13.22
N GLU A 504 -0.02 -5.07 -12.07
CA GLU A 504 -0.82 -3.87 -12.00
C GLU A 504 -0.21 -2.67 -12.74
N LEU A 505 1.13 -2.66 -12.92
CA LEU A 505 1.81 -1.60 -13.67
C LEU A 505 1.40 -1.58 -15.15
N TYR A 506 1.05 -2.73 -15.74
CA TYR A 506 0.49 -2.76 -17.09
C TYR A 506 -0.85 -2.04 -17.15
N ASN A 507 -1.67 -2.18 -16.10
CA ASN A 507 -2.95 -1.49 -15.98
C ASN A 507 -2.79 0.03 -15.86
N TYR A 508 -1.71 0.52 -15.22
CA TYR A 508 -1.47 1.95 -15.01
C TYR A 508 -0.71 2.62 -16.14
N PHE A 509 0.28 1.94 -16.75
CA PHE A 509 1.24 2.56 -17.66
C PHE A 509 1.41 1.81 -18.99
N GLY A 510 0.92 0.57 -19.09
CA GLY A 510 1.10 -0.26 -20.28
C GLY A 510 0.36 0.28 -21.49
N SER A 511 0.97 0.16 -22.68
CA SER A 511 0.42 0.68 -23.94
C SER A 511 -0.93 0.04 -24.31
N GLN A 512 -1.14 -1.24 -23.98
CA GLN A 512 -2.39 -1.95 -24.22
C GLN A 512 -3.57 -1.36 -23.41
N ALA A 513 -3.27 -0.87 -22.20
CA ALA A 513 -4.25 -0.29 -21.28
C ALA A 513 -4.72 1.14 -21.69
N ALA A 514 -4.06 1.77 -22.66
CA ALA A 514 -4.30 3.19 -23.00
C ALA A 514 -5.75 3.50 -23.36
N TYR A 515 -6.42 2.62 -24.10
CA TYR A 515 -7.81 2.77 -24.52
C TYR A 515 -8.76 1.70 -23.98
N ASP A 516 -8.28 0.85 -23.06
CA ASP A 516 -9.14 -0.09 -22.36
C ASP A 516 -9.97 0.68 -21.30
N PRO A 517 -11.30 0.70 -21.40
CA PRO A 517 -12.15 1.39 -20.41
C PRO A 517 -12.05 0.80 -19.01
N GLY A 518 -11.70 -0.50 -18.88
CA GLY A 518 -11.49 -1.18 -17.61
C GLY A 518 -10.13 -0.92 -16.96
N ALA A 519 -9.20 -0.30 -17.70
CA ALA A 519 -7.85 -0.04 -17.23
C ALA A 519 -7.67 1.37 -16.66
N ASN A 520 -6.59 1.57 -15.92
CA ASN A 520 -6.28 2.81 -15.20
C ASN A 520 -5.12 3.61 -15.83
N ASN A 521 -4.78 3.35 -17.11
CA ASN A 521 -3.83 4.19 -17.84
C ASN A 521 -4.47 5.54 -18.20
N TYR A 522 -4.61 6.40 -17.21
CA TYR A 522 -5.25 7.72 -17.36
C TYR A 522 -4.38 8.75 -18.08
N MET A 523 -3.09 8.50 -18.26
CA MET A 523 -2.22 9.31 -19.12
C MET A 523 -2.48 9.04 -20.59
N VAL A 524 -3.16 7.94 -20.92
CA VAL A 524 -3.34 7.39 -22.27
C VAL A 524 -1.97 7.17 -22.93
N LEU A 525 -1.01 6.71 -22.11
CA LEU A 525 0.38 6.50 -22.47
C LEU A 525 0.51 5.30 -23.41
N LYS A 526 1.27 5.48 -24.49
CA LYS A 526 1.74 4.41 -25.38
C LYS A 526 3.25 4.60 -25.55
N ASP A 527 4.01 3.82 -24.82
CA ASP A 527 5.47 3.96 -24.80
C ASP A 527 6.11 2.56 -24.73
N PRO A 528 6.72 2.08 -25.84
CA PRO A 528 7.35 0.77 -25.87
C PRO A 528 8.52 0.60 -24.87
N ALA A 529 9.22 1.69 -24.54
CA ALA A 529 10.27 1.64 -23.53
C ALA A 529 9.68 1.37 -22.13
N VAL A 530 8.55 2.01 -21.80
CA VAL A 530 7.81 1.76 -20.56
C VAL A 530 7.31 0.31 -20.53
N ASP A 531 6.74 -0.22 -21.62
CA ASP A 531 6.29 -1.62 -21.70
C ASP A 531 7.45 -2.61 -21.45
N THR A 532 8.62 -2.31 -22.02
CA THR A 532 9.83 -3.12 -21.84
C THR A 532 10.29 -3.13 -20.38
N LEU A 533 10.29 -1.95 -19.73
CA LEU A 533 10.69 -1.81 -18.32
C LEU A 533 9.71 -2.51 -17.38
N ILE A 534 8.40 -2.39 -17.63
CA ILE A 534 7.38 -3.13 -16.86
C ILE A 534 7.59 -4.64 -17.03
N SER A 535 7.82 -5.14 -18.27
CA SER A 535 8.07 -6.55 -18.52
C SER A 535 9.30 -7.06 -17.75
N GLY A 536 10.38 -6.29 -17.72
CA GLY A 536 11.59 -6.62 -16.97
C GLY A 536 11.32 -6.66 -15.46
N LEU A 537 10.58 -5.68 -14.93
CA LEU A 537 10.19 -5.63 -13.53
C LEU A 537 9.33 -6.85 -13.14
N VAL A 538 8.32 -7.18 -13.94
CA VAL A 538 7.44 -8.32 -13.71
C VAL A 538 8.22 -9.66 -13.76
N LYS A 539 9.23 -9.78 -14.60
CA LYS A 539 10.06 -10.98 -14.73
C LYS A 539 11.26 -11.04 -13.78
N ALA A 540 11.51 -9.98 -12.98
CA ALA A 540 12.64 -9.99 -12.05
C ALA A 540 12.56 -11.16 -11.07
N THR A 541 13.63 -11.87 -10.83
CA THR A 541 13.68 -13.06 -9.97
C THR A 541 14.29 -12.78 -8.60
N THR A 542 14.85 -11.58 -8.41
CA THR A 542 15.40 -11.12 -7.12
C THR A 542 14.85 -9.74 -6.77
N GLN A 543 14.85 -9.40 -5.49
CA GLN A 543 14.49 -8.05 -5.02
C GLN A 543 15.39 -6.98 -5.65
N ALA A 544 16.70 -7.24 -5.75
CA ALA A 544 17.64 -6.31 -6.36
C ALA A 544 17.29 -6.02 -7.83
N GLN A 545 16.98 -7.04 -8.62
CA GLN A 545 16.53 -6.86 -10.01
C GLN A 545 15.23 -6.06 -10.08
N MET A 546 14.25 -6.38 -9.24
CA MET A 546 12.97 -5.66 -9.19
C MET A 546 13.20 -4.18 -8.88
N LEU A 547 14.05 -3.85 -7.89
CA LEU A 547 14.40 -2.47 -7.56
C LEU A 547 15.09 -1.75 -8.73
N THR A 548 16.02 -2.43 -9.41
CA THR A 548 16.73 -1.87 -10.58
C THR A 548 15.74 -1.50 -11.70
N TYR A 549 14.80 -2.40 -12.02
CA TYR A 549 13.77 -2.12 -13.02
C TYR A 549 12.77 -1.06 -12.55
N ALA A 550 12.41 -1.03 -11.25
CA ALA A 550 11.53 -0.01 -10.69
C ALA A 550 12.17 1.38 -10.79
N HIS A 551 13.45 1.53 -10.46
CA HIS A 551 14.19 2.79 -10.63
C HIS A 551 14.26 3.21 -12.10
N ALA A 552 14.61 2.30 -13.02
CA ALA A 552 14.66 2.59 -14.44
C ALA A 552 13.29 3.06 -14.97
N LEU A 553 12.22 2.38 -14.59
CA LEU A 553 10.85 2.75 -14.95
C LEU A 553 10.45 4.11 -14.38
N ASP A 554 10.70 4.33 -13.08
CA ASP A 554 10.38 5.59 -12.41
C ASP A 554 11.07 6.80 -13.07
N ARG A 555 12.37 6.66 -13.43
CA ARG A 555 13.11 7.70 -14.16
C ARG A 555 12.45 8.05 -15.48
N VAL A 556 12.09 7.04 -16.27
CA VAL A 556 11.46 7.25 -17.58
C VAL A 556 10.11 7.93 -17.41
N LEU A 557 9.28 7.48 -16.47
CA LEU A 557 7.98 8.09 -16.21
C LEU A 557 8.11 9.55 -15.72
N GLN A 558 9.04 9.83 -14.80
CA GLN A 558 9.29 11.17 -14.27
C GLN A 558 9.71 12.15 -15.38
N TRP A 559 10.73 11.81 -16.17
CA TRP A 559 11.27 12.68 -17.21
C TRP A 559 10.33 12.83 -18.42
N ASN A 560 9.32 12.00 -18.55
CA ASN A 560 8.27 12.17 -19.54
C ASN A 560 7.21 13.22 -19.16
N TYR A 561 7.21 13.73 -17.92
CA TYR A 561 6.24 14.73 -17.43
C TYR A 561 4.79 14.36 -17.74
N LEU A 562 4.42 13.11 -17.44
CA LEU A 562 3.06 12.60 -17.70
C LEU A 562 2.01 13.19 -16.78
N TRP A 563 2.46 13.80 -15.68
CA TRP A 563 1.66 14.43 -14.65
C TRP A 563 2.36 15.63 -14.01
N ILE A 564 1.61 16.43 -13.28
CA ILE A 564 2.15 17.38 -12.31
C ILE A 564 2.09 16.71 -10.94
N PRO A 565 3.23 16.34 -10.33
CA PRO A 565 3.23 15.66 -9.04
C PRO A 565 2.57 16.51 -7.95
N ASN A 566 1.65 15.91 -7.20
CA ASN A 566 1.01 16.57 -6.07
C ASN A 566 1.81 16.34 -4.77
N TYR A 567 1.19 15.81 -3.73
CA TYR A 567 1.77 15.76 -2.40
C TYR A 567 1.22 14.59 -1.58
N TYR A 568 1.92 14.25 -0.51
CA TYR A 568 1.53 13.26 0.47
C TYR A 568 1.87 13.72 1.90
N PRO A 569 1.18 13.21 2.95
CA PRO A 569 1.55 13.52 4.33
C PRO A 569 2.85 12.81 4.72
N PRO A 570 3.67 13.37 5.64
CA PRO A 570 4.96 12.78 6.07
C PRO A 570 4.81 11.48 6.87
N GLY A 571 3.60 11.05 7.15
CA GLY A 571 3.25 9.85 7.90
C GLY A 571 1.77 9.87 8.24
N THR A 572 1.32 8.96 9.13
CA THR A 572 -0.04 9.01 9.64
C THR A 572 -0.17 10.12 10.66
N SER A 573 -0.97 11.15 10.32
CA SER A 573 -1.33 12.20 11.27
C SER A 573 -2.25 11.62 12.34
N ALA A 574 -1.89 11.76 13.61
CA ALA A 574 -2.66 11.23 14.73
C ALA A 574 -2.69 12.18 15.93
N ALA A 575 -3.72 12.02 16.76
CA ALA A 575 -3.79 12.59 18.09
C ALA A 575 -4.27 11.53 19.08
N TRP A 576 -3.66 11.49 20.27
CA TRP A 576 -4.01 10.50 21.29
C TRP A 576 -3.76 11.03 22.70
N TRP A 577 -4.48 10.47 23.66
CA TRP A 577 -4.23 10.73 25.07
C TRP A 577 -2.95 10.05 25.53
N ASN A 578 -2.07 10.79 26.21
CA ASN A 578 -0.75 10.37 26.67
C ASN A 578 -0.85 9.42 27.86
N ARG A 579 -1.24 8.19 27.60
CA ARG A 579 -1.41 7.11 28.60
C ARG A 579 -0.80 5.78 28.14
N PHE A 580 -0.13 5.76 26.99
CA PHE A 580 0.39 4.55 26.37
C PHE A 580 1.91 4.56 26.28
N GLY A 581 2.50 3.38 26.50
CA GLY A 581 3.87 3.07 26.12
C GLY A 581 3.93 2.53 24.69
N ARG A 582 5.08 2.72 24.07
CA ARG A 582 5.38 2.28 22.70
C ARG A 582 6.73 1.57 22.66
N PRO A 583 6.98 0.64 21.72
CA PRO A 583 8.30 0.06 21.51
C PRO A 583 9.35 1.13 21.19
N ALA A 584 10.60 0.88 21.61
CA ALA A 584 11.72 1.78 21.29
C ALA A 584 12.04 1.79 19.78
N ILE A 585 11.81 0.67 19.10
CA ILE A 585 11.89 0.55 17.65
C ILE A 585 10.45 0.52 17.15
N GLU A 586 10.07 1.52 16.35
CA GLU A 586 8.73 1.59 15.76
C GLU A 586 8.68 0.74 14.48
N ALA A 587 7.50 0.22 14.17
CA ALA A 587 7.25 -0.44 12.89
C ALA A 587 7.37 0.58 11.74
N LYS A 588 7.84 0.11 10.58
CA LYS A 588 8.08 0.99 9.42
C LYS A 588 6.85 1.15 8.52
N ASN A 589 5.97 0.16 8.52
CA ASN A 589 4.92 0.04 7.52
C ASN A 589 3.52 0.35 8.06
N ASP A 590 3.35 0.49 9.38
CA ASP A 590 2.07 0.79 10.02
C ASP A 590 2.28 1.56 11.33
N GLU A 591 1.20 2.15 11.91
CA GLU A 591 1.21 2.72 13.27
C GLU A 591 1.41 1.64 14.34
N ALA A 592 1.13 0.39 14.02
CA ALA A 592 1.31 -0.79 14.84
C ALA A 592 0.75 -0.63 16.26
N LEU A 593 -0.49 -0.16 16.38
CA LEU A 593 -1.14 0.06 17.70
C LEU A 593 -1.24 -1.23 18.53
N GLU A 594 -1.20 -2.39 17.90
CA GLU A 594 -1.14 -3.69 18.56
C GLU A 594 0.15 -3.93 19.35
N THR A 595 1.20 -3.12 19.12
CA THR A 595 2.45 -3.15 19.89
C THR A 595 2.43 -2.24 21.11
N TRP A 596 1.45 -1.32 21.18
CA TRP A 596 1.33 -0.37 22.30
C TRP A 596 0.78 -1.06 23.54
N TRP A 597 0.96 -0.44 24.73
CA TRP A 597 0.42 -0.93 25.99
C TRP A 597 -0.02 0.23 26.88
N GLU A 598 -0.90 -0.03 27.84
CA GLU A 598 -1.32 0.99 28.80
C GLU A 598 -0.24 1.21 29.88
N ILE A 599 0.13 2.46 30.10
CA ILE A 599 1.00 2.91 31.19
C ILE A 599 0.16 3.39 32.36
N SER A 600 -0.93 4.11 32.09
CA SER A 600 -1.80 4.70 33.08
C SER A 600 -3.26 4.65 32.61
N PRO A 601 -4.22 4.43 33.52
CA PRO A 601 -5.65 4.52 33.17
C PRO A 601 -6.10 5.95 32.86
N THR A 602 -5.31 6.96 33.26
CA THR A 602 -5.59 8.38 33.00
C THR A 602 -4.44 9.03 32.23
N PRO A 603 -4.74 10.06 31.40
CA PRO A 603 -3.71 10.80 30.68
C PRO A 603 -2.69 11.46 31.59
N LEU A 604 -1.41 11.33 31.27
CA LEU A 604 -0.28 11.90 31.99
C LEU A 604 0.32 13.09 31.23
N THR A 605 0.80 14.11 31.96
CA THR A 605 1.64 15.15 31.34
C THR A 605 2.95 14.51 30.83
N ASN A 606 3.69 15.23 29.99
CA ASN A 606 4.98 14.72 29.49
C ASN A 606 5.95 14.43 30.64
N GLU A 607 5.97 15.27 31.68
CA GLU A 607 6.82 15.07 32.87
C GLU A 607 6.43 13.80 33.64
N GLN A 608 5.14 13.63 33.91
CA GLN A 608 4.60 12.44 34.60
C GLN A 608 4.86 11.17 33.79
N MET A 609 4.66 11.19 32.46
CA MET A 609 4.94 10.05 31.59
C MET A 609 6.42 9.65 31.63
N ASN A 610 7.33 10.62 31.55
CA ASN A 610 8.76 10.38 31.62
C ASN A 610 9.17 9.79 32.98
N ALA A 611 8.58 10.28 34.08
CA ALA A 611 8.80 9.75 35.40
C ALA A 611 8.32 8.28 35.53
N GLU A 612 7.15 7.98 34.98
CA GLU A 612 6.57 6.63 35.02
C GLU A 612 7.37 5.64 34.16
N LEU A 613 7.79 6.03 32.95
CA LEU A 613 8.64 5.23 32.09
C LEU A 613 10.00 4.93 32.77
N LYS A 614 10.60 5.93 33.40
CA LYS A 614 11.87 5.74 34.16
C LYS A 614 11.72 4.74 35.29
N LYS A 615 10.62 4.76 36.05
CA LYS A 615 10.35 3.78 37.12
C LYS A 615 10.23 2.36 36.57
N ARG A 616 9.71 2.18 35.35
CA ARG A 616 9.54 0.87 34.71
C ARG A 616 10.78 0.40 33.94
N GLY A 617 11.89 1.15 33.98
CA GLY A 617 13.14 0.79 33.29
C GLY A 617 13.10 0.95 31.79
N GLY A 618 12.10 1.67 31.28
CA GLY A 618 11.91 1.92 29.83
C GLY A 618 12.29 3.34 29.45
N THR A 619 12.94 3.47 28.32
CA THR A 619 12.94 4.70 27.51
C THR A 619 11.70 4.69 26.61
N ARG A 620 11.20 5.89 26.23
CA ARG A 620 10.11 6.01 25.23
C ARG A 620 10.33 5.08 24.07
#